data_f802593ffb27c2ee6e8a4b5dd2746941
#
_entry.id   f802593ffb27c2ee6e8a4b5dd2746941
#
_cell.length_a   1.000
_cell.length_b   1.000
_cell.length_c   1.000
_cell.angle_alpha   90.00
_cell.angle_beta   90.00
_cell.angle_gamma   90.00
#
_symmetry.space_group_name_H-M   'P 1'
#
loop_
_entity.id
_entity.type
_entity.pdbx_description
1 polymer ?
#
loop_
_entity_poly.entity_id
_entity_poly.type
_entity_poly.pdbx_seq_one_letter_code
_entity_poly.pdbx_strand_id
1 'polypeptide(L)'
;YLSYAISISTVIVAILGPVLGAVADHKNRKKPLFTFFMMMGVLGCAGLALPSGIIAFLAVFVIAKVGFSGSLIFYDSMLVDVTTDERMDEVSSQGFAWGYIGSCVPFVISLGLILGADQIGLSGTAAMMIAFAINAAWWGLVTIPLLRNYKQNYYVESKGHITAKQSLSQLAEIFGEIRNDRKVLLFLLSFFFYIDGVYTIIEMATSYGKDVGISDTSLLLALLLTQIVAFPCAILFGKLTKQFETGSLIMVCIGAYFCVAVYALWLDAA
;
A
#
# COMPACT_ATOMS: atom_id res chain seq x y z
N TYR A 1 10.93 -18.36 -2.94
CA TYR A 1 10.44 -18.34 -1.53
C TYR A 1 9.75 -17.00 -1.21
N LEU A 2 10.32 -15.84 -1.59
CA LEU A 2 9.74 -14.52 -1.31
C LEU A 2 8.36 -14.36 -1.94
N SER A 3 8.18 -14.80 -3.18
CA SER A 3 6.89 -14.75 -3.88
C SER A 3 5.79 -15.51 -3.14
N TYR A 4 6.13 -16.68 -2.57
CA TYR A 4 5.18 -17.43 -1.72
C TYR A 4 4.83 -16.66 -0.43
N ALA A 5 5.80 -16.00 0.20
CA ALA A 5 5.53 -15.18 1.38
C ALA A 5 4.61 -13.99 1.06
N ILE A 6 4.80 -13.35 -0.08
CA ILE A 6 3.91 -12.29 -0.60
C ILE A 6 2.51 -12.83 -0.82
N SER A 7 2.37 -13.96 -1.53
CA SER A 7 1.06 -14.58 -1.80
C SER A 7 0.32 -14.97 -0.52
N ILE A 8 1.02 -15.57 0.45
CA ILE A 8 0.44 -15.93 1.76
C ILE A 8 -0.07 -14.67 2.47
N SER A 9 0.73 -13.58 2.49
CA SER A 9 0.33 -12.32 3.11
C SER A 9 -0.92 -11.74 2.46
N THR A 10 -0.98 -11.76 1.13
CA THR A 10 -2.12 -11.26 0.35
C THR A 10 -3.39 -12.06 0.63
N VAL A 11 -3.30 -13.40 0.68
CA VAL A 11 -4.46 -14.26 1.02
C VAL A 11 -4.96 -13.98 2.44
N ILE A 12 -4.05 -13.84 3.42
CA ILE A 12 -4.43 -13.50 4.80
C ILE A 12 -5.20 -12.18 4.83
N VAL A 13 -4.68 -11.14 4.18
CA VAL A 13 -5.31 -9.82 4.14
C VAL A 13 -6.63 -9.83 3.37
N ALA A 14 -6.72 -10.58 2.27
CA ALA A 14 -7.95 -10.71 1.50
C ALA A 14 -9.08 -11.38 2.30
N ILE A 15 -8.76 -12.34 3.17
CA ILE A 15 -9.75 -12.98 4.05
C ILE A 15 -10.14 -12.07 5.22
N LEU A 16 -9.16 -11.42 5.85
CA LEU A 16 -9.39 -10.58 7.03
C LEU A 16 -10.01 -9.23 6.69
N GLY A 17 -9.67 -8.66 5.53
CA GLY A 17 -10.04 -7.32 5.12
C GLY A 17 -11.54 -7.02 5.20
N PRO A 18 -12.42 -7.79 4.56
CA PRO A 18 -13.87 -7.55 4.60
C PRO A 18 -14.44 -7.62 6.02
N VAL A 19 -14.00 -8.61 6.83
CA VAL A 19 -14.50 -8.78 8.20
C VAL A 19 -14.06 -7.63 9.09
N LEU A 20 -12.77 -7.27 9.01
CA LEU A 20 -12.19 -6.20 9.82
C LEU A 20 -12.68 -4.82 9.35
N GLY A 21 -12.93 -4.65 8.05
CA GLY A 21 -13.54 -3.45 7.49
C GLY A 21 -14.93 -3.21 8.09
N ALA A 22 -15.79 -4.22 8.08
CA ALA A 22 -17.11 -4.13 8.70
C ALA A 22 -17.05 -3.81 10.20
N VAL A 23 -16.06 -4.34 10.93
CA VAL A 23 -15.84 -3.98 12.34
C VAL A 23 -15.35 -2.54 12.49
N ALA A 24 -14.51 -2.06 11.56
CA ALA A 24 -13.96 -0.71 11.58
C ALA A 24 -15.01 0.38 11.37
N ASP A 25 -16.08 0.08 10.64
CA ASP A 25 -17.18 1.02 10.38
C ASP A 25 -18.00 1.37 11.63
N HIS A 26 -17.82 0.65 12.72
CA HIS A 26 -18.46 0.99 13.97
C HIS A 26 -17.71 2.07 14.76
N LYS A 27 -18.46 2.78 15.59
CA LYS A 27 -17.97 3.92 16.38
C LYS A 27 -16.67 3.62 17.12
N ASN A 28 -15.66 4.47 16.91
CA ASN A 28 -14.34 4.40 17.57
C ASN A 28 -13.56 3.10 17.34
N ARG A 29 -13.83 2.34 16.27
CA ARG A 29 -13.13 1.09 15.96
C ARG A 29 -12.05 1.23 14.91
N LYS A 30 -12.20 2.17 13.97
CA LYS A 30 -11.28 2.35 12.84
C LYS A 30 -9.84 2.68 13.29
N LYS A 31 -9.67 3.66 14.18
CA LYS A 31 -8.36 4.07 14.69
C LYS A 31 -7.62 2.97 15.47
N PRO A 32 -8.22 2.25 16.42
CA PRO A 32 -7.54 1.14 17.11
C PRO A 32 -7.10 0.01 16.15
N LEU A 33 -7.94 -0.36 15.19
CA LEU A 33 -7.60 -1.38 14.20
C LEU A 33 -6.44 -0.92 13.31
N PHE A 34 -6.49 0.31 12.79
CA PHE A 34 -5.38 0.92 12.08
C PHE A 34 -4.09 0.87 12.90
N THR A 35 -4.15 1.31 14.17
CA THR A 35 -2.98 1.34 15.05
C THR A 35 -2.40 -0.04 15.28
N PHE A 36 -3.26 -1.06 15.47
CA PHE A 36 -2.82 -2.44 15.67
C PHE A 36 -2.03 -2.96 14.44
N PHE A 37 -2.60 -2.84 13.24
CA PHE A 37 -1.95 -3.32 12.02
C PHE A 37 -0.70 -2.49 11.67
N MET A 38 -0.74 -1.19 11.87
CA MET A 38 0.41 -0.31 11.70
C MET A 38 1.55 -0.71 12.64
N MET A 39 1.27 -0.90 13.93
CA MET A 39 2.29 -1.34 14.89
C MET A 39 2.84 -2.73 14.55
N MET A 40 1.99 -3.66 14.13
CA MET A 40 2.43 -4.98 13.65
C MET A 40 3.36 -4.85 12.45
N GLY A 41 3.06 -3.96 11.50
CA GLY A 41 3.90 -3.67 10.35
C GLY A 41 5.24 -3.03 10.73
N VAL A 42 5.21 -1.99 11.58
CA VAL A 42 6.43 -1.29 12.06
C VAL A 42 7.34 -2.23 12.85
N LEU A 43 6.78 -2.98 13.80
CA LEU A 43 7.55 -3.95 14.60
C LEU A 43 8.06 -5.10 13.75
N GLY A 44 7.28 -5.58 12.79
CA GLY A 44 7.71 -6.57 11.81
C GLY A 44 8.85 -6.04 10.94
N CYS A 45 8.75 -4.82 10.43
CA CYS A 45 9.82 -4.18 9.67
C CYS A 45 11.11 -4.00 10.50
N ALA A 46 10.98 -3.58 11.76
CA ALA A 46 12.11 -3.52 12.69
C ALA A 46 12.69 -4.92 12.98
N GLY A 47 11.84 -5.96 13.05
CA GLY A 47 12.24 -7.35 13.22
C GLY A 47 13.08 -7.89 12.06
N LEU A 48 12.89 -7.40 10.83
CA LEU A 48 13.74 -7.74 9.68
C LEU A 48 15.18 -7.21 9.82
N ALA A 49 15.41 -6.22 10.68
CA ALA A 49 16.74 -5.74 11.05
C ALA A 49 17.50 -6.70 11.97
N LEU A 50 16.89 -7.76 12.48
CA LEU A 50 17.55 -8.71 13.37
C LEU A 50 18.19 -9.86 12.56
N PRO A 51 19.39 -10.30 12.91
CA PRO A 51 20.03 -11.45 12.25
C PRO A 51 19.19 -12.71 12.48
N SER A 52 18.72 -13.32 11.41
CA SER A 52 17.86 -14.50 11.47
C SER A 52 18.12 -15.45 10.30
N GLY A 53 17.77 -16.74 10.48
CA GLY A 53 17.75 -17.68 9.37
C GLY A 53 16.61 -17.35 8.37
N ILE A 54 16.72 -17.88 7.16
CA ILE A 54 15.80 -17.58 6.05
C ILE A 54 14.31 -17.83 6.41
N ILE A 55 14.02 -18.88 7.16
CA ILE A 55 12.64 -19.21 7.57
C ILE A 55 12.09 -18.15 8.53
N ALA A 56 12.89 -17.75 9.52
CA ALA A 56 12.50 -16.72 10.48
C ALA A 56 12.34 -15.36 9.79
N PHE A 57 13.24 -15.01 8.87
CA PHE A 57 13.13 -13.80 8.06
C PHE A 57 11.82 -13.78 7.25
N LEU A 58 11.48 -14.87 6.55
CA LEU A 58 10.24 -14.96 5.78
C LEU A 58 9.00 -14.91 6.67
N ALA A 59 9.01 -15.51 7.84
CA ALA A 59 7.91 -15.44 8.80
C ALA A 59 7.69 -14.00 9.29
N VAL A 60 8.75 -13.30 9.68
CA VAL A 60 8.68 -11.88 10.07
C VAL A 60 8.25 -11.00 8.91
N PHE A 61 8.73 -11.30 7.69
CA PHE A 61 8.28 -10.60 6.48
C PHE A 61 6.78 -10.73 6.25
N VAL A 62 6.21 -11.94 6.38
CA VAL A 62 4.75 -12.16 6.26
C VAL A 62 4.00 -11.31 7.30
N ILE A 63 4.45 -11.32 8.55
CA ILE A 63 3.83 -10.50 9.62
C ILE A 63 3.90 -9.01 9.27
N ALA A 64 5.07 -8.52 8.85
CA ALA A 64 5.26 -7.12 8.45
C ALA A 64 4.37 -6.74 7.26
N LYS A 65 4.30 -7.60 6.22
CA LYS A 65 3.48 -7.36 5.03
C LYS A 65 1.99 -7.39 5.35
N VAL A 66 1.52 -8.31 6.20
CA VAL A 66 0.13 -8.34 6.68
C VAL A 66 -0.18 -7.09 7.49
N GLY A 67 0.72 -6.65 8.36
CA GLY A 67 0.59 -5.40 9.11
C GLY A 67 0.49 -4.19 8.19
N PHE A 68 1.36 -4.10 7.21
CA PHE A 68 1.35 -3.02 6.21
C PHE A 68 0.06 -3.00 5.40
N SER A 69 -0.28 -4.10 4.73
CA SER A 69 -1.46 -4.18 3.87
C SER A 69 -2.77 -4.03 4.66
N GLY A 70 -2.82 -4.62 5.88
CA GLY A 70 -3.97 -4.44 6.77
C GLY A 70 -4.13 -2.99 7.24
N SER A 71 -3.04 -2.27 7.52
CA SER A 71 -3.11 -0.85 7.91
C SER A 71 -3.64 0.02 6.77
N LEU A 72 -3.31 -0.29 5.50
CA LEU A 72 -3.79 0.45 4.35
C LEU A 72 -5.31 0.39 4.19
N ILE A 73 -5.93 -0.77 4.45
CA ILE A 73 -7.40 -0.92 4.40
C ILE A 73 -8.09 0.13 5.27
N PHE A 74 -7.59 0.32 6.50
CA PHE A 74 -8.17 1.30 7.42
C PHE A 74 -7.76 2.73 7.04
N TYR A 75 -6.51 2.94 6.62
CA TYR A 75 -6.01 4.24 6.18
C TYR A 75 -6.84 4.80 5.02
N ASP A 76 -7.07 4.01 3.99
CA ASP A 76 -7.86 4.41 2.83
C ASP A 76 -9.31 4.73 3.23
N SER A 77 -9.89 3.95 4.14
CA SER A 77 -11.23 4.20 4.67
C SER A 77 -11.35 5.46 5.55
N MET A 78 -10.23 6.01 6.04
CA MET A 78 -10.22 7.26 6.81
C MET A 78 -10.44 8.50 5.94
N LEU A 79 -10.31 8.39 4.62
CA LEU A 79 -10.46 9.51 3.70
C LEU A 79 -11.81 10.20 3.84
N VAL A 80 -12.90 9.44 3.97
CA VAL A 80 -14.25 9.97 4.15
C VAL A 80 -14.42 10.75 5.46
N ASP A 81 -13.61 10.48 6.47
CA ASP A 81 -13.68 11.15 7.77
C ASP A 81 -12.94 12.51 7.78
N VAL A 82 -12.03 12.75 6.83
CA VAL A 82 -11.11 13.91 6.83
C VAL A 82 -11.43 14.93 5.75
N THR A 83 -12.33 14.62 4.80
CA THR A 83 -12.70 15.52 3.72
C THR A 83 -14.18 15.40 3.35
N THR A 84 -14.67 16.28 2.47
CA THR A 84 -16.03 16.23 1.89
C THR A 84 -16.00 15.60 0.50
N ASP A 85 -17.15 15.15 0.01
CA ASP A 85 -17.26 14.48 -1.29
C ASP A 85 -16.71 15.33 -2.44
N GLU A 86 -16.93 16.67 -2.41
CA GLU A 86 -16.46 17.58 -3.46
C GLU A 86 -14.93 17.71 -3.52
N ARG A 87 -14.24 17.39 -2.43
CA ARG A 87 -12.77 17.51 -2.33
C ARG A 87 -12.07 16.18 -2.22
N MET A 88 -12.79 15.06 -2.31
CA MET A 88 -12.24 13.73 -2.06
C MET A 88 -11.11 13.38 -3.02
N ASP A 89 -11.28 13.61 -4.32
CA ASP A 89 -10.25 13.37 -5.33
C ASP A 89 -8.99 14.23 -5.12
N GLU A 90 -9.18 15.51 -4.75
CA GLU A 90 -8.08 16.42 -4.46
C GLU A 90 -7.27 15.98 -3.24
N VAL A 91 -7.94 15.68 -2.14
CA VAL A 91 -7.28 15.27 -0.88
C VAL A 91 -6.61 13.91 -1.03
N SER A 92 -7.27 12.96 -1.72
CA SER A 92 -6.68 11.66 -2.04
C SER A 92 -5.40 11.81 -2.86
N SER A 93 -5.45 12.56 -3.97
CA SER A 93 -4.30 12.81 -4.83
C SER A 93 -3.14 13.51 -4.10
N GLN A 94 -3.44 14.47 -3.22
CA GLN A 94 -2.43 15.10 -2.37
C GLN A 94 -1.83 14.10 -1.37
N GLY A 95 -2.64 13.22 -0.79
CA GLY A 95 -2.17 12.16 0.10
C GLY A 95 -1.16 11.24 -0.59
N PHE A 96 -1.45 10.79 -1.79
CA PHE A 96 -0.52 10.00 -2.61
C PHE A 96 0.74 10.78 -2.95
N ALA A 97 0.62 12.06 -3.36
CA ALA A 97 1.77 12.90 -3.68
C ALA A 97 2.71 13.04 -2.47
N TRP A 98 2.20 13.41 -1.30
CA TRP A 98 3.00 13.50 -0.08
C TRP A 98 3.57 12.13 0.35
N GLY A 99 2.86 11.04 0.07
CA GLY A 99 3.36 9.68 0.29
C GLY A 99 4.59 9.39 -0.57
N TYR A 100 4.56 9.72 -1.86
CA TYR A 100 5.70 9.53 -2.77
C TYR A 100 6.93 10.32 -2.33
N ILE A 101 6.81 11.63 -2.10
CA ILE A 101 7.97 12.44 -1.71
C ILE A 101 8.44 12.11 -0.29
N GLY A 102 7.52 11.78 0.62
CA GLY A 102 7.84 11.36 1.99
C GLY A 102 8.61 10.04 2.04
N SER A 103 8.33 9.11 1.14
CA SER A 103 9.05 7.83 1.03
C SER A 103 10.44 7.98 0.42
N CYS A 104 10.70 9.04 -0.36
CA CYS A 104 12.04 9.31 -0.90
C CYS A 104 13.07 9.52 0.22
N VAL A 105 12.69 10.12 1.35
CA VAL A 105 13.62 10.41 2.45
C VAL A 105 14.28 9.13 3.00
N PRO A 106 13.54 8.19 3.57
CA PRO A 106 14.14 6.96 4.08
C PRO A 106 14.75 6.11 2.95
N PHE A 107 14.20 6.17 1.73
CA PHE A 107 14.73 5.44 0.59
C PHE A 107 16.12 5.93 0.20
N VAL A 108 16.34 7.24 0.06
CA VAL A 108 17.64 7.83 -0.29
C VAL A 108 18.68 7.56 0.80
N ILE A 109 18.30 7.66 2.08
CA ILE A 109 19.17 7.35 3.20
C ILE A 109 19.58 5.87 3.15
N SER A 110 18.61 4.97 2.97
CA SER A 110 18.87 3.53 2.88
C SER A 110 19.73 3.17 1.68
N LEU A 111 19.45 3.76 0.51
CA LEU A 111 20.23 3.55 -0.70
C LEU A 111 21.67 4.02 -0.54
N GLY A 112 21.88 5.23 -0.01
CA GLY A 112 23.21 5.78 0.27
C GLY A 112 24.00 4.90 1.24
N LEU A 113 23.32 4.38 2.28
CA LEU A 113 23.92 3.49 3.25
C LEU A 113 24.33 2.14 2.61
N ILE A 114 23.48 1.54 1.76
CA ILE A 114 23.76 0.25 1.11
C ILE A 114 24.89 0.40 0.08
N LEU A 115 24.84 1.43 -0.77
CA LEU A 115 25.87 1.66 -1.79
C LEU A 115 27.21 2.13 -1.22
N GLY A 116 27.19 2.84 -0.09
CA GLY A 116 28.38 3.34 0.61
C GLY A 116 28.90 2.39 1.71
N ALA A 117 28.31 1.22 1.89
CA ALA A 117 28.60 0.32 3.00
C ALA A 117 30.10 0.01 3.14
N ASP A 118 30.74 -0.38 2.03
CA ASP A 118 32.18 -0.74 2.00
C ASP A 118 33.08 0.47 2.38
N GLN A 119 32.68 1.69 2.01
CA GLN A 119 33.45 2.91 2.29
C GLN A 119 33.43 3.28 3.76
N ILE A 120 32.36 2.91 4.49
CA ILE A 120 32.20 3.16 5.93
C ILE A 120 32.52 1.94 6.80
N GLY A 121 33.05 0.86 6.18
CA GLY A 121 33.46 -0.36 6.87
C GLY A 121 32.30 -1.23 7.36
N LEU A 122 31.10 -1.08 6.79
CA LEU A 122 29.95 -1.93 7.09
C LEU A 122 29.83 -3.07 6.08
N SER A 123 29.43 -4.25 6.58
CA SER A 123 29.01 -5.32 5.67
C SER A 123 27.68 -4.96 4.98
N GLY A 124 27.46 -5.43 3.76
CA GLY A 124 26.19 -5.21 3.04
C GLY A 124 24.97 -5.68 3.84
N THR A 125 25.10 -6.78 4.58
CA THR A 125 24.05 -7.27 5.49
C THR A 125 23.76 -6.27 6.60
N ALA A 126 24.79 -5.71 7.26
CA ALA A 126 24.60 -4.71 8.31
C ALA A 126 23.95 -3.44 7.77
N ALA A 127 24.34 -2.99 6.58
CA ALA A 127 23.70 -1.85 5.91
C ALA A 127 22.21 -2.09 5.64
N MET A 128 21.84 -3.29 5.18
CA MET A 128 20.43 -3.65 4.98
C MET A 128 19.63 -3.69 6.29
N MET A 129 20.23 -4.23 7.36
CA MET A 129 19.58 -4.27 8.68
C MET A 129 19.32 -2.84 9.21
N ILE A 130 20.29 -1.93 9.07
CA ILE A 130 20.12 -0.53 9.45
C ILE A 130 19.06 0.14 8.57
N ALA A 131 19.01 -0.16 7.27
CA ALA A 131 17.98 0.35 6.37
C ALA A 131 16.56 -0.07 6.81
N PHE A 132 16.35 -1.33 7.21
CA PHE A 132 15.06 -1.76 7.78
C PHE A 132 14.70 -1.00 9.05
N ALA A 133 15.65 -0.79 9.95
CA ALA A 133 15.42 -0.03 11.18
C ALA A 133 15.06 1.44 10.89
N ILE A 134 15.73 2.09 9.93
CA ILE A 134 15.42 3.46 9.48
C ILE A 134 14.00 3.54 8.93
N ASN A 135 13.62 2.60 8.06
CA ASN A 135 12.27 2.56 7.46
C ASN A 135 11.20 2.33 8.52
N ALA A 136 11.42 1.42 9.47
CA ALA A 136 10.50 1.18 10.58
C ALA A 136 10.32 2.43 11.45
N ALA A 137 11.41 3.09 11.82
CA ALA A 137 11.40 4.33 12.61
C ALA A 137 10.70 5.46 11.86
N TRP A 138 11.01 5.65 10.58
CA TRP A 138 10.36 6.65 9.74
C TRP A 138 8.86 6.44 9.66
N TRP A 139 8.42 5.23 9.33
CA TRP A 139 7.00 4.89 9.28
C TRP A 139 6.29 5.16 10.60
N GLY A 140 6.85 4.70 11.72
CA GLY A 140 6.29 4.97 13.04
C GLY A 140 6.18 6.47 13.33
N LEU A 141 7.23 7.25 13.07
CA LEU A 141 7.28 8.69 13.35
C LEU A 141 6.28 9.49 12.51
N VAL A 142 6.22 9.25 11.18
CA VAL A 142 5.32 10.00 10.30
C VAL A 142 3.85 9.64 10.49
N THR A 143 3.55 8.51 11.15
CA THR A 143 2.17 8.13 11.49
C THR A 143 1.66 8.84 12.75
N ILE A 144 2.53 9.36 13.62
CA ILE A 144 2.13 10.02 14.88
C ILE A 144 1.12 11.17 14.67
N PRO A 145 1.31 12.10 13.71
CA PRO A 145 0.34 13.17 13.47
C PRO A 145 -1.06 12.65 13.13
N LEU A 146 -1.15 11.60 12.30
CA LEU A 146 -2.42 10.94 11.99
C LEU A 146 -3.07 10.38 13.26
N LEU A 147 -2.31 9.62 14.05
CA LEU A 147 -2.81 9.03 15.29
C LEU A 147 -3.28 10.08 16.31
N ARG A 148 -2.65 11.26 16.34
CA ARG A 148 -3.04 12.34 17.26
C ARG A 148 -4.30 13.08 16.82
N ASN A 149 -4.45 13.32 15.52
CA ASN A 149 -5.46 14.25 15.00
C ASN A 149 -6.69 13.55 14.42
N TYR A 150 -6.59 12.28 14.01
CA TYR A 150 -7.70 11.58 13.39
C TYR A 150 -8.85 11.35 14.36
N LYS A 151 -10.05 11.68 13.87
CA LYS A 151 -11.35 11.39 14.52
C LYS A 151 -12.25 10.71 13.51
N GLN A 152 -12.91 9.63 13.91
CA GLN A 152 -13.90 8.93 13.10
C GLN A 152 -15.21 9.73 13.16
N ASN A 153 -15.61 10.33 12.03
CA ASN A 153 -16.82 11.14 11.92
C ASN A 153 -18.00 10.31 11.40
N TYR A 154 -17.75 9.36 10.49
CA TYR A 154 -18.76 8.49 9.91
C TYR A 154 -18.64 7.09 10.48
N TYR A 155 -19.72 6.61 11.09
CA TYR A 155 -19.77 5.29 11.72
C TYR A 155 -21.19 4.77 11.83
N VAL A 156 -21.31 3.45 11.92
CA VAL A 156 -22.55 2.76 12.20
C VAL A 156 -22.74 2.69 13.72
N GLU A 157 -23.89 3.18 14.22
CA GLU A 157 -24.25 3.02 15.62
C GLU A 157 -24.76 1.59 15.86
N SER A 158 -24.09 0.84 16.73
CA SER A 158 -24.57 -0.47 17.16
C SER A 158 -25.01 -0.43 18.62
N LYS A 159 -26.18 -1.00 18.89
CA LYS A 159 -26.68 -1.19 20.27
C LYS A 159 -26.12 -2.50 20.85
N GLY A 160 -24.80 -2.58 21.12
CA GLY A 160 -24.23 -3.75 21.79
C GLY A 160 -22.84 -4.19 21.30
N HIS A 161 -22.32 -5.30 21.84
CA HIS A 161 -21.08 -5.91 21.41
C HIS A 161 -21.25 -6.55 20.02
N ILE A 162 -20.44 -6.07 19.07
CA ILE A 162 -20.43 -6.63 17.72
C ILE A 162 -19.71 -7.96 17.75
N THR A 163 -20.42 -9.00 17.37
CA THR A 163 -19.85 -10.34 17.22
C THR A 163 -19.38 -10.51 15.78
N ALA A 164 -18.26 -11.22 15.55
CA ALA A 164 -17.77 -11.54 14.21
C ALA A 164 -18.86 -12.17 13.31
N LYS A 165 -19.77 -12.94 13.90
CA LYS A 165 -20.92 -13.53 13.21
C LYS A 165 -21.88 -12.46 12.68
N GLN A 166 -22.11 -11.38 13.42
CA GLN A 166 -22.98 -10.28 12.98
C GLN A 166 -22.30 -9.47 11.84
N SER A 167 -21.00 -9.25 11.92
CA SER A 167 -20.25 -8.63 10.82
C SER A 167 -20.29 -9.47 9.55
N LEU A 168 -20.18 -10.80 9.66
CA LEU A 168 -20.32 -11.70 8.51
C LEU A 168 -21.75 -11.71 7.92
N SER A 169 -22.78 -11.62 8.78
CA SER A 169 -24.18 -11.52 8.32
C SER A 169 -24.41 -10.21 7.57
N GLN A 170 -23.91 -9.08 8.09
CA GLN A 170 -23.97 -7.79 7.40
C GLN A 170 -23.24 -7.80 6.05
N LEU A 171 -22.06 -8.43 6.00
CA LEU A 171 -21.36 -8.61 4.72
C LEU A 171 -22.17 -9.42 3.72
N ALA A 172 -22.85 -10.49 4.15
CA ALA A 172 -23.70 -11.28 3.27
C ALA A 172 -24.90 -10.48 2.73
N GLU A 173 -25.49 -9.59 3.55
CA GLU A 173 -26.55 -8.68 3.14
C GLU A 173 -26.03 -7.68 2.10
N ILE A 174 -24.87 -7.04 2.36
CA ILE A 174 -24.21 -6.11 1.43
C ILE A 174 -23.90 -6.80 0.10
N PHE A 175 -23.37 -8.03 0.12
CA PHE A 175 -23.16 -8.79 -1.11
C PHE A 175 -24.44 -9.07 -1.87
N GLY A 176 -25.56 -9.31 -1.15
CA GLY A 176 -26.88 -9.43 -1.74
C GLY A 176 -27.34 -8.16 -2.44
N GLU A 177 -27.16 -7.01 -1.82
CA GLU A 177 -27.49 -5.71 -2.39
C GLU A 177 -26.62 -5.38 -3.62
N ILE A 178 -25.31 -5.58 -3.55
CA ILE A 178 -24.38 -5.40 -4.66
C ILE A 178 -24.77 -6.27 -5.87
N ARG A 179 -25.16 -7.53 -5.63
CA ARG A 179 -25.58 -8.43 -6.69
C ARG A 179 -26.82 -7.93 -7.43
N ASN A 180 -27.70 -7.22 -6.74
CA ASN A 180 -28.95 -6.68 -7.29
C ASN A 180 -28.73 -5.34 -8.02
N ASP A 181 -27.67 -4.59 -7.69
CA ASP A 181 -27.29 -3.38 -8.40
C ASP A 181 -26.22 -3.67 -9.48
N ARG A 182 -26.70 -3.79 -10.73
CA ARG A 182 -25.84 -4.09 -11.87
C ARG A 182 -24.72 -3.05 -12.07
N LYS A 183 -24.96 -1.79 -11.73
CA LYS A 183 -23.94 -0.72 -11.90
C LYS A 183 -22.81 -0.88 -10.90
N VAL A 184 -23.17 -1.11 -9.63
CA VAL A 184 -22.20 -1.35 -8.56
C VAL A 184 -21.41 -2.65 -8.83
N LEU A 185 -22.09 -3.71 -9.26
CA LEU A 185 -21.42 -4.98 -9.59
C LEU A 185 -20.42 -4.82 -10.74
N LEU A 186 -20.81 -4.13 -11.82
CA LEU A 186 -19.91 -3.91 -12.97
C LEU A 186 -18.73 -3.01 -12.58
N PHE A 187 -18.97 -1.98 -11.76
CA PHE A 187 -17.89 -1.14 -11.24
C PHE A 187 -16.88 -1.96 -10.42
N LEU A 188 -17.35 -2.78 -9.48
CA LEU A 188 -16.49 -3.60 -8.64
C LEU A 188 -15.70 -4.64 -9.45
N LEU A 189 -16.33 -5.27 -10.46
CA LEU A 189 -15.63 -6.20 -11.36
C LEU A 189 -14.57 -5.47 -12.19
N SER A 190 -14.88 -4.30 -12.74
CA SER A 190 -13.93 -3.49 -13.50
C SER A 190 -12.77 -3.04 -12.63
N PHE A 191 -13.07 -2.59 -11.40
CA PHE A 191 -12.06 -2.21 -10.41
C PHE A 191 -11.15 -3.39 -10.04
N PHE A 192 -11.73 -4.58 -9.83
CA PHE A 192 -10.97 -5.79 -9.51
C PHE A 192 -9.91 -6.09 -10.58
N PHE A 193 -10.32 -6.15 -11.86
CA PHE A 193 -9.38 -6.43 -12.96
C PHE A 193 -8.35 -5.31 -13.15
N TYR A 194 -8.78 -4.06 -13.02
CA TYR A 194 -7.88 -2.91 -13.14
C TYR A 194 -6.81 -2.91 -12.05
N ILE A 195 -7.22 -3.05 -10.79
CA ILE A 195 -6.31 -2.96 -9.65
C ILE A 195 -5.35 -4.16 -9.60
N ASP A 196 -5.81 -5.35 -10.00
CA ASP A 196 -4.99 -6.55 -10.11
C ASP A 196 -3.86 -6.35 -11.11
N GLY A 197 -4.15 -5.79 -12.29
CA GLY A 197 -3.14 -5.45 -13.29
C GLY A 197 -2.13 -4.42 -12.78
N VAL A 198 -2.58 -3.37 -12.09
CA VAL A 198 -1.70 -2.33 -11.52
C VAL A 198 -0.77 -2.91 -10.45
N TYR A 199 -1.30 -3.65 -9.49
CA TYR A 199 -0.49 -4.26 -8.43
C TYR A 199 0.48 -5.31 -8.97
N THR A 200 0.08 -6.09 -9.97
CA THR A 200 0.98 -7.05 -10.62
C THR A 200 2.21 -6.36 -11.20
N ILE A 201 2.03 -5.25 -11.93
CA ILE A 201 3.15 -4.47 -12.48
C ILE A 201 4.02 -3.93 -11.34
N ILE A 202 3.44 -3.33 -10.31
CA ILE A 202 4.19 -2.72 -9.19
C ILE A 202 5.00 -3.78 -8.43
N GLU A 203 4.40 -4.93 -8.11
CA GLU A 203 5.06 -5.96 -7.30
C GLU A 203 6.06 -6.82 -8.09
N MET A 204 5.84 -6.98 -9.40
CA MET A 204 6.69 -7.83 -10.24
C MET A 204 7.78 -7.07 -11.01
N ALA A 205 7.71 -5.74 -11.10
CA ALA A 205 8.64 -4.93 -11.90
C ALA A 205 10.12 -5.19 -11.55
N THR A 206 10.45 -5.28 -10.27
CA THR A 206 11.84 -5.55 -9.82
C THR A 206 12.28 -6.97 -10.10
N SER A 207 11.39 -7.96 -9.92
CA SER A 207 11.69 -9.37 -10.24
C SER A 207 11.89 -9.53 -11.74
N TYR A 208 10.98 -8.97 -12.54
CA TYR A 208 11.09 -8.98 -14.00
C TYR A 208 12.36 -8.28 -14.49
N GLY A 209 12.71 -7.10 -13.93
CA GLY A 209 13.93 -6.38 -14.27
C GLY A 209 15.20 -7.20 -13.99
N LYS A 210 15.23 -7.99 -12.92
CA LYS A 210 16.33 -8.93 -12.65
C LYS A 210 16.38 -10.07 -13.65
N ASP A 211 15.24 -10.63 -14.01
CA ASP A 211 15.16 -11.74 -14.97
C ASP A 211 15.63 -11.34 -16.37
N VAL A 212 15.41 -10.08 -16.77
CA VAL A 212 15.95 -9.51 -18.04
C VAL A 212 17.37 -8.95 -17.87
N GLY A 213 18.03 -9.12 -16.74
CA GLY A 213 19.46 -8.83 -16.53
C GLY A 213 19.79 -7.39 -16.11
N ILE A 214 18.80 -6.58 -15.68
CA ILE A 214 19.05 -5.23 -15.16
C ILE A 214 19.73 -5.32 -13.78
N SER A 215 20.79 -4.53 -13.56
CA SER A 215 21.52 -4.53 -12.30
C SER A 215 20.68 -4.06 -11.10
N ASP A 216 20.96 -4.58 -9.90
CA ASP A 216 20.26 -4.19 -8.67
C ASP A 216 20.32 -2.66 -8.43
N THR A 217 21.47 -2.04 -8.71
CA THR A 217 21.65 -0.59 -8.58
C THR A 217 20.74 0.18 -9.53
N SER A 218 20.65 -0.26 -10.80
CA SER A 218 19.77 0.38 -11.80
C SER A 218 18.31 0.23 -11.43
N LEU A 219 17.90 -0.92 -10.89
CA LEU A 219 16.53 -1.14 -10.41
C LEU A 219 16.18 -0.23 -9.23
N LEU A 220 17.10 -0.08 -8.26
CA LEU A 220 16.90 0.81 -7.12
C LEU A 220 16.80 2.29 -7.56
N LEU A 221 17.65 2.72 -8.51
CA LEU A 221 17.58 4.07 -9.07
C LEU A 221 16.28 4.28 -9.86
N ALA A 222 15.81 3.30 -10.61
CA ALA A 222 14.53 3.36 -11.32
C ALA A 222 13.35 3.50 -10.35
N LEU A 223 13.36 2.77 -9.22
CA LEU A 223 12.35 2.91 -8.17
C LEU A 223 12.36 4.32 -7.56
N LEU A 224 13.53 4.89 -7.29
CA LEU A 224 13.66 6.25 -6.78
C LEU A 224 13.12 7.27 -7.80
N LEU A 225 13.51 7.15 -9.06
CA LEU A 225 13.02 8.01 -10.14
C LEU A 225 11.50 7.94 -10.26
N THR A 226 10.94 6.74 -10.19
CA THR A 226 9.48 6.54 -10.23
C THR A 226 8.77 7.33 -9.12
N GLN A 227 9.28 7.32 -7.89
CA GLN A 227 8.68 8.05 -6.77
C GLN A 227 8.79 9.58 -6.97
N ILE A 228 9.94 10.06 -7.46
CA ILE A 228 10.15 11.50 -7.74
C ILE A 228 9.17 11.98 -8.83
N VAL A 229 8.99 11.21 -9.89
CA VAL A 229 8.07 11.53 -10.99
C VAL A 229 6.62 11.39 -10.56
N ALA A 230 6.29 10.40 -9.73
CA ALA A 230 4.93 10.17 -9.25
C ALA A 230 4.40 11.35 -8.41
N PHE A 231 5.26 12.06 -7.67
CA PHE A 231 4.87 13.23 -6.86
C PHE A 231 4.18 14.33 -7.70
N PRO A 232 4.83 14.94 -8.72
CA PRO A 232 4.17 15.95 -9.53
C PRO A 232 3.01 15.38 -10.35
N CYS A 233 3.09 14.12 -10.80
CA CYS A 233 2.01 13.47 -11.53
C CYS A 233 0.74 13.31 -10.67
N ALA A 234 0.87 12.94 -9.41
CA ALA A 234 -0.27 12.84 -8.49
C ALA A 234 -0.93 14.21 -8.25
N ILE A 235 -0.14 15.27 -8.08
CA ILE A 235 -0.67 16.65 -7.95
C ILE A 235 -1.38 17.07 -9.24
N LEU A 236 -0.79 16.77 -10.40
CA LEU A 236 -1.38 17.08 -11.69
C LEU A 236 -2.72 16.34 -11.87
N PHE A 237 -2.76 15.05 -11.53
CA PHE A 237 -3.99 14.25 -11.57
C PHE A 237 -5.10 14.90 -10.74
N GLY A 238 -4.83 15.27 -9.48
CA GLY A 238 -5.80 15.95 -8.62
C GLY A 238 -6.26 17.33 -9.13
N LYS A 239 -5.48 18.01 -9.99
CA LYS A 239 -5.93 19.23 -10.69
C LYS A 239 -6.79 18.90 -11.90
N LEU A 240 -6.45 17.82 -12.61
CA LEU A 240 -7.20 17.40 -13.80
C LEU A 240 -8.60 16.88 -13.46
N THR A 241 -8.81 16.27 -12.30
CA THR A 241 -10.15 15.82 -11.83
C THR A 241 -11.14 16.98 -11.64
N LYS A 242 -10.65 18.21 -11.52
CA LYS A 242 -11.50 19.41 -11.49
C LYS A 242 -11.99 19.85 -12.87
N GLN A 243 -11.36 19.40 -13.95
CA GLN A 243 -11.66 19.80 -15.32
C GLN A 243 -12.25 18.67 -16.17
N PHE A 244 -11.89 17.45 -15.85
CA PHE A 244 -12.29 16.24 -16.57
C PHE A 244 -12.94 15.25 -15.62
N GLU A 245 -13.84 14.46 -16.14
CA GLU A 245 -14.46 13.37 -15.39
C GLU A 245 -13.41 12.34 -14.96
N THR A 246 -13.38 11.99 -13.66
CA THR A 246 -12.39 11.08 -13.06
C THR A 246 -12.34 9.73 -13.78
N GLY A 247 -13.49 9.20 -14.21
CA GLY A 247 -13.55 7.94 -14.98
C GLY A 247 -12.78 8.01 -16.29
N SER A 248 -12.86 9.13 -17.02
CA SER A 248 -12.11 9.33 -18.27
C SER A 248 -10.60 9.38 -18.03
N LEU A 249 -10.17 10.05 -16.96
CA LEU A 249 -8.77 10.11 -16.56
C LEU A 249 -8.21 8.71 -16.20
N ILE A 250 -8.99 7.92 -15.47
CA ILE A 250 -8.62 6.54 -15.13
C ILE A 250 -8.46 5.70 -16.40
N MET A 251 -9.35 5.84 -17.40
CA MET A 251 -9.23 5.14 -18.68
C MET A 251 -7.95 5.48 -19.43
N VAL A 252 -7.52 6.75 -19.40
CA VAL A 252 -6.21 7.16 -19.97
C VAL A 252 -5.06 6.49 -19.23
N CYS A 253 -5.12 6.42 -17.90
CA CYS A 253 -4.10 5.73 -17.09
C CYS A 253 -4.05 4.22 -17.41
N ILE A 254 -5.20 3.55 -17.56
CA ILE A 254 -5.28 2.13 -17.96
C ILE A 254 -4.63 1.94 -19.34
N GLY A 255 -4.92 2.83 -20.29
CA GLY A 255 -4.28 2.80 -21.62
C GLY A 255 -2.77 2.95 -21.54
N ALA A 256 -2.26 3.85 -20.70
CA ALA A 256 -0.83 4.02 -20.46
C ALA A 256 -0.19 2.75 -19.86
N TYR A 257 -0.83 2.15 -18.84
CA TYR A 257 -0.37 0.87 -18.26
C TYR A 257 -0.34 -0.26 -19.28
N PHE A 258 -1.35 -0.34 -20.14
CA PHE A 258 -1.37 -1.30 -21.23
C PHE A 258 -0.19 -1.12 -22.19
N CYS A 259 0.11 0.13 -22.59
CA CYS A 259 1.28 0.43 -23.41
C CYS A 259 2.59 0.03 -22.72
N VAL A 260 2.73 0.28 -21.43
CA VAL A 260 3.90 -0.14 -20.63
C VAL A 260 4.03 -1.67 -20.61
N ALA A 261 2.93 -2.40 -20.38
CA ALA A 261 2.94 -3.86 -20.38
C ALA A 261 3.33 -4.43 -21.75
N VAL A 262 2.81 -3.86 -22.83
CA VAL A 262 3.20 -4.25 -24.21
C VAL A 262 4.67 -3.94 -24.47
N TYR A 263 5.16 -2.76 -24.07
CA TYR A 263 6.58 -2.39 -24.22
C TYR A 263 7.51 -3.34 -23.46
N ALA A 264 7.09 -3.78 -22.26
CA ALA A 264 7.87 -4.72 -21.47
C ALA A 264 8.17 -6.05 -22.18
N LEU A 265 7.35 -6.46 -23.15
CA LEU A 265 7.59 -7.68 -23.94
C LEU A 265 8.86 -7.59 -24.82
N TRP A 266 9.34 -6.38 -25.11
CA TRP A 266 10.55 -6.14 -25.91
C TRP A 266 11.69 -5.56 -25.07
N LEU A 267 11.58 -5.60 -23.76
CA LEU A 267 12.63 -5.11 -22.86
C LEU A 267 13.71 -6.18 -22.76
N ASP A 268 14.82 -5.97 -23.46
CA ASP A 268 16.05 -6.75 -23.34
C ASP A 268 17.07 -5.95 -22.53
N ALA A 269 17.92 -6.65 -21.77
CA ALA A 269 19.09 -6.05 -21.13
C ALA A 269 20.09 -5.67 -22.22
N ALA A 270 20.13 -4.41 -22.62
CA ALA A 270 21.14 -3.84 -23.51
C ALA A 270 22.42 -3.45 -22.74
#